data_8bb45214eba5763a4e0576e211e15a83
#
_entry.id   8bb45214eba5763a4e0576e211e15a83
#
_cell.length_a   1.000
_cell.length_b   1.000
_cell.length_c   1.000
_cell.angle_alpha   90.00
_cell.angle_beta   90.00
_cell.angle_gamma   90.00
#
_symmetry.space_group_name_H-M   'P 1'
#
loop_
_entity.id
_entity.type
_entity.pdbx_description
1 polymer ?
#
loop_
_entity_poly.entity_id
_entity_poly.type
_entity_poly.pdbx_seq_one_letter_code
_entity_poly.pdbx_strand_id
1 'polypeptide(L)'
;MSTLISTPTRSGVVYPESDGQPIAENTLQFRWIVTIKEGLEAVFRDRQDVFIAGDLFWYPVEGDPKIRVAPDVMIVFGRPKRHRRSYLQWEEGGIAPQVIFEILSPGNRTWEMEQKLLFYERYGVQEYYVYDPEMIELSGWLREKDELREITQINGWTSQLLGIRFVLQPSTLEIFDPENHPFLTYLELVQQRDKIAQELGQIAQELGQIAEERDQIAEERDQIAEERDQIAEERDQIAEERDQIAEERDQIARQRDAEGLRAERLAAQLRAMGIEPDA
;
A
#
# COMPACT_ATOMS: atom_id res chain seq x y z
N MET A 1 35.71 30.04 18.35
CA MET A 1 34.91 31.20 17.91
C MET A 1 34.07 30.70 16.73
N SER A 2 32.80 30.41 16.96
CA SER A 2 31.90 30.02 15.91
C SER A 2 31.47 31.26 15.14
N THR A 3 31.82 31.36 13.88
CA THR A 3 31.42 32.48 13.01
C THR A 3 29.94 32.30 12.72
N LEU A 4 29.09 33.13 13.35
CA LEU A 4 27.67 33.17 13.01
C LEU A 4 27.53 33.56 11.53
N ILE A 5 27.12 32.62 10.71
CA ILE A 5 26.79 32.85 9.31
C ILE A 5 25.46 33.62 9.31
N SER A 6 25.45 34.81 8.73
CA SER A 6 24.27 35.67 8.68
C SER A 6 24.09 36.24 7.28
N THR A 7 22.87 36.28 6.80
CA THR A 7 22.52 36.93 5.54
C THR A 7 22.19 38.41 5.81
N PRO A 8 22.93 39.41 5.27
CA PRO A 8 22.57 40.82 5.41
C PRO A 8 21.31 41.12 4.59
N THR A 9 20.30 41.67 5.23
CA THR A 9 19.11 42.23 4.57
C THR A 9 19.37 43.59 4.01
N ARG A 10 18.43 44.14 3.18
CA ARG A 10 18.49 45.49 2.62
C ARG A 10 18.64 46.62 3.68
N SER A 11 18.25 46.33 4.92
CA SER A 11 18.31 47.29 6.07
C SER A 11 19.62 47.25 6.86
N GLY A 12 20.58 46.35 6.51
CA GLY A 12 21.82 46.17 7.28
C GLY A 12 21.64 45.42 8.62
N VAL A 13 20.44 45.00 8.95
CA VAL A 13 20.16 44.19 10.13
C VAL A 13 20.54 42.74 9.88
N VAL A 14 21.28 42.15 10.79
CA VAL A 14 21.75 40.78 10.73
C VAL A 14 20.76 39.86 11.45
N TYR A 15 20.24 38.86 10.74
CA TYR A 15 19.38 37.82 11.29
C TYR A 15 20.21 36.50 11.41
N PRO A 16 20.52 36.04 12.64
CA PRO A 16 21.21 34.77 12.84
C PRO A 16 20.45 33.59 12.24
N GLU A 17 21.20 32.65 11.67
CA GLU A 17 20.65 31.41 11.12
C GLU A 17 20.71 30.24 12.12
N SER A 18 21.47 30.43 13.20
CA SER A 18 21.64 29.47 14.31
C SER A 18 21.99 30.23 15.60
N ASP A 19 21.60 29.70 16.73
CA ASP A 19 22.04 30.15 18.06
C ASP A 19 23.25 29.38 18.58
N GLY A 20 23.71 28.37 17.82
CA GLY A 20 24.82 27.52 18.19
C GLY A 20 24.46 26.39 19.16
N GLN A 21 23.18 26.22 19.46
CA GLN A 21 22.69 25.08 20.24
C GLN A 21 22.44 23.87 19.35
N PRO A 22 22.43 22.65 19.90
CA PRO A 22 22.06 21.46 19.15
C PRO A 22 20.57 21.47 18.72
N ILE A 23 20.25 20.81 17.61
CA ILE A 23 18.88 20.66 17.06
C ILE A 23 17.93 19.98 18.07
N ALA A 24 18.46 19.10 18.90
CA ALA A 24 17.72 18.38 19.94
C ALA A 24 18.61 18.13 21.15
N GLU A 25 18.01 18.13 22.34
CA GLU A 25 18.73 17.86 23.59
C GLU A 25 19.00 16.38 23.81
N ASN A 26 18.21 15.50 23.18
CA ASN A 26 18.36 14.05 23.29
C ASN A 26 17.91 13.31 22.02
N THR A 27 18.27 12.02 21.95
CA THR A 27 17.98 11.17 20.80
C THR A 27 16.49 10.87 20.61
N LEU A 28 15.70 10.88 21.67
CA LEU A 28 14.27 10.63 21.64
C LEU A 28 13.53 11.83 21.02
N GLN A 29 13.86 13.04 21.46
CA GLN A 29 13.35 14.28 20.90
C GLN A 29 13.68 14.37 19.39
N PHE A 30 14.97 14.17 19.04
CA PHE A 30 15.40 14.20 17.64
C PHE A 30 14.64 13.22 16.76
N ARG A 31 14.44 11.99 17.25
CA ARG A 31 13.67 10.97 16.52
C ARG A 31 12.25 11.45 16.22
N TRP A 32 11.56 12.06 17.19
CA TRP A 32 10.20 12.56 16.99
C TRP A 32 10.15 13.75 16.04
N ILE A 33 11.08 14.69 16.14
CA ILE A 33 11.21 15.80 15.18
C ILE A 33 11.30 15.25 13.74
N VAL A 34 12.21 14.30 13.52
CA VAL A 34 12.40 13.68 12.21
C VAL A 34 11.15 12.92 11.74
N THR A 35 10.56 12.09 12.64
CA THR A 35 9.37 11.30 12.29
C THR A 35 8.20 12.19 11.88
N ILE A 36 7.91 13.24 12.64
CA ILE A 36 6.81 14.17 12.32
C ILE A 36 7.12 14.94 11.04
N LYS A 37 8.32 15.50 10.92
CA LYS A 37 8.72 16.28 9.75
C LYS A 37 8.66 15.45 8.46
N GLU A 38 9.24 14.26 8.44
CA GLU A 38 9.26 13.38 7.26
C GLU A 38 7.86 12.79 6.96
N GLY A 39 7.09 12.44 7.99
CA GLY A 39 5.71 12.00 7.82
C GLY A 39 4.84 13.08 7.15
N LEU A 40 4.96 14.33 7.58
CA LEU A 40 4.27 15.46 6.96
C LEU A 40 4.77 15.75 5.53
N GLU A 41 6.08 15.63 5.26
CA GLU A 41 6.60 15.74 3.88
C GLU A 41 6.00 14.65 2.96
N ALA A 42 5.77 13.44 3.48
CA ALA A 42 5.11 12.37 2.75
C ALA A 42 3.61 12.68 2.49
N VAL A 43 2.89 13.18 3.50
CA VAL A 43 1.47 13.61 3.35
C VAL A 43 1.34 14.68 2.27
N PHE A 44 2.22 15.67 2.28
CA PHE A 44 2.19 16.80 1.33
C PHE A 44 3.16 16.66 0.16
N ARG A 45 3.58 15.42 -0.20
CA ARG A 45 4.56 15.18 -1.27
C ARG A 45 4.16 15.80 -2.63
N ASP A 46 2.86 15.74 -2.93
CA ASP A 46 2.31 16.22 -4.21
C ASP A 46 1.93 17.73 -4.17
N ARG A 47 2.06 18.38 -3.00
CA ARG A 47 1.79 19.80 -2.78
C ARG A 47 3.10 20.59 -2.79
N GLN A 48 3.31 21.39 -3.85
CA GLN A 48 4.51 22.25 -3.97
C GLN A 48 4.39 23.57 -3.18
N ASP A 49 3.21 23.85 -2.69
CA ASP A 49 2.86 25.07 -1.95
C ASP A 49 2.78 24.85 -0.42
N VAL A 50 3.33 23.74 0.08
CA VAL A 50 3.42 23.45 1.52
C VAL A 50 4.88 23.33 1.91
N PHE A 51 5.38 24.33 2.64
CA PHE A 51 6.74 24.32 3.17
C PHE A 51 6.75 23.74 4.58
N ILE A 52 7.61 22.76 4.81
CA ILE A 52 7.80 22.10 6.10
C ILE A 52 9.27 22.23 6.50
N ALA A 53 9.53 22.63 7.73
CA ALA A 53 10.88 22.72 8.24
C ALA A 53 10.97 22.21 9.68
N GLY A 54 12.13 21.68 10.04
CA GLY A 54 12.50 21.36 11.42
C GLY A 54 13.60 22.29 11.89
N ASP A 55 13.54 22.74 13.14
CA ASP A 55 14.56 23.55 13.82
C ASP A 55 15.03 24.76 12.96
N LEU A 56 14.10 25.46 12.36
CA LEU A 56 14.39 26.62 11.53
C LEU A 56 13.93 27.90 12.22
N PHE A 57 14.82 28.88 12.35
CA PHE A 57 14.44 30.18 12.90
C PHE A 57 13.33 30.86 12.10
N TRP A 58 12.25 31.18 12.79
CA TRP A 58 11.18 32.04 12.31
C TRP A 58 11.29 33.42 12.93
N TYR A 59 11.33 34.43 12.05
CA TYR A 59 11.33 35.87 12.38
C TYR A 59 10.01 36.44 11.90
N PRO A 60 9.07 36.78 12.79
CA PRO A 60 7.79 37.36 12.40
C PRO A 60 7.86 38.87 12.12
N VAL A 61 8.88 39.56 12.65
CA VAL A 61 8.99 41.04 12.61
C VAL A 61 10.29 41.47 11.96
N GLU A 62 10.18 42.32 10.92
CA GLU A 62 11.32 42.97 10.29
C GLU A 62 11.92 44.00 11.23
N GLY A 63 13.25 44.12 11.26
CA GLY A 63 13.98 45.13 12.04
C GLY A 63 14.36 44.70 13.47
N ASP A 64 13.77 43.66 14.02
CA ASP A 64 14.09 43.16 15.36
C ASP A 64 14.48 41.69 15.38
N PRO A 65 15.79 41.34 15.26
CA PRO A 65 16.26 39.96 15.25
C PRO A 65 16.16 39.25 16.60
N LYS A 66 15.74 39.93 17.66
CA LYS A 66 15.51 39.31 18.97
C LYS A 66 14.14 38.65 19.05
N ILE A 67 13.18 39.10 18.22
CA ILE A 67 11.84 38.51 18.11
C ILE A 67 11.95 37.30 17.16
N ARG A 68 12.25 36.13 17.69
CA ARG A 68 12.40 34.90 16.95
C ARG A 68 12.10 33.71 17.81
N VAL A 69 11.82 32.58 17.14
CA VAL A 69 11.70 31.23 17.72
C VAL A 69 12.20 30.21 16.69
N ALA A 70 12.70 29.09 17.15
CA ALA A 70 12.95 27.92 16.30
C ALA A 70 11.98 26.80 16.73
N PRO A 71 10.86 26.59 16.01
CA PRO A 71 9.99 25.48 16.30
C PRO A 71 10.63 24.15 15.92
N ASP A 72 10.38 23.11 16.70
CA ASP A 72 10.85 21.77 16.38
C ASP A 72 10.34 21.29 15.01
N VAL A 73 9.07 21.54 14.69
CA VAL A 73 8.54 21.39 13.32
C VAL A 73 7.55 22.50 13.04
N MET A 74 7.67 23.15 11.87
CA MET A 74 6.71 24.14 11.40
C MET A 74 6.21 23.86 9.99
N ILE A 75 4.94 24.15 9.75
CA ILE A 75 4.26 23.94 8.47
C ILE A 75 3.70 25.27 7.98
N VAL A 76 4.01 25.62 6.73
CA VAL A 76 3.59 26.88 6.10
C VAL A 76 2.90 26.59 4.78
N PHE A 77 1.59 26.71 4.77
CA PHE A 77 0.78 26.63 3.55
C PHE A 77 0.90 27.91 2.71
N GLY A 78 0.84 27.73 1.39
CA GLY A 78 0.99 28.83 0.44
C GLY A 78 2.44 29.26 0.21
N ARG A 79 3.42 28.47 0.66
CA ARG A 79 4.85 28.73 0.43
C ARG A 79 5.50 27.57 -0.31
N PRO A 80 6.32 27.88 -1.34
CA PRO A 80 6.97 26.81 -2.14
C PRO A 80 8.00 26.04 -1.31
N LYS A 81 8.15 24.75 -1.61
CA LYS A 81 9.23 23.92 -1.10
C LYS A 81 10.55 24.40 -1.67
N ARG A 82 11.34 25.09 -0.86
CA ARG A 82 12.69 25.55 -1.22
C ARG A 82 13.59 25.59 0.00
N HIS A 83 14.88 25.57 -0.20
CA HIS A 83 15.84 25.76 0.88
C HIS A 83 15.75 27.17 1.45
N ARG A 84 15.72 27.27 2.80
CA ARG A 84 15.76 28.52 3.56
C ARG A 84 16.77 28.35 4.68
N ARG A 85 17.49 29.43 4.97
CA ARG A 85 18.40 29.51 6.13
C ARG A 85 17.68 29.97 7.40
N SER A 86 16.62 30.76 7.22
CA SER A 86 15.66 31.16 8.23
C SER A 86 14.34 31.53 7.52
N TYR A 87 13.25 31.54 8.24
CA TYR A 87 11.95 31.95 7.74
C TYR A 87 11.70 33.43 8.12
N LEU A 88 11.97 34.33 7.19
CA LEU A 88 11.74 35.79 7.34
C LEU A 88 10.31 36.08 6.83
N GLN A 89 9.36 36.19 7.74
CA GLN A 89 7.92 36.26 7.39
C GLN A 89 7.58 37.37 6.39
N TRP A 90 8.22 38.54 6.47
CA TRP A 90 8.01 39.63 5.55
C TRP A 90 8.51 39.33 4.12
N GLU A 91 9.51 38.49 3.95
CA GLU A 91 9.99 38.03 2.64
C GLU A 91 9.12 36.89 2.07
N GLU A 92 8.31 36.29 2.92
CA GLU A 92 7.40 35.20 2.58
C GLU A 92 5.94 35.70 2.44
N GLY A 93 5.77 36.98 2.05
CA GLY A 93 4.45 37.58 1.83
C GLY A 93 3.65 37.83 3.10
N GLY A 94 4.29 37.92 4.24
CA GLY A 94 3.65 38.12 5.54
C GLY A 94 2.95 36.88 6.10
N ILE A 95 3.14 35.70 5.48
CA ILE A 95 2.48 34.46 5.89
C ILE A 95 3.21 33.88 7.10
N ALA A 96 2.52 33.72 8.22
CA ALA A 96 3.02 33.03 9.39
C ALA A 96 2.96 31.51 9.19
N PRO A 97 3.79 30.69 9.87
CA PRO A 97 3.55 29.28 10.00
C PRO A 97 2.17 29.02 10.61
N GLN A 98 1.39 28.14 9.96
CA GLN A 98 0.03 27.87 10.43
C GLN A 98 0.00 26.75 11.46
N VAL A 99 0.88 25.76 11.35
CA VAL A 99 0.94 24.66 12.31
C VAL A 99 2.35 24.51 12.87
N ILE A 100 2.43 24.32 14.18
CA ILE A 100 3.68 24.17 14.93
C ILE A 100 3.61 22.89 15.77
N PHE A 101 4.72 22.15 15.81
CA PHE A 101 4.97 21.10 16.77
C PHE A 101 6.18 21.43 17.62
N GLU A 102 6.06 21.16 18.91
CA GLU A 102 7.17 21.16 19.89
C GLU A 102 7.26 19.80 20.55
N ILE A 103 8.46 19.28 20.65
CA ILE A 103 8.74 17.97 21.27
C ILE A 103 9.53 18.23 22.55
N LEU A 104 8.95 17.92 23.67
CA LEU A 104 9.58 18.18 24.95
C LEU A 104 10.80 17.28 25.19
N SER A 105 11.77 17.87 25.84
CA SER A 105 12.92 17.19 26.46
C SER A 105 12.92 17.43 27.97
N PRO A 106 13.65 16.66 28.77
CA PRO A 106 13.74 16.88 30.20
C PRO A 106 14.24 18.27 30.64
N GLY A 107 14.89 18.98 29.74
CA GLY A 107 15.40 20.34 29.95
C GLY A 107 14.33 21.43 29.80
N ASN A 108 13.22 21.14 29.13
CA ASN A 108 12.19 22.14 28.89
C ASN A 108 11.47 22.52 30.18
N ARG A 109 11.37 23.81 30.41
CA ARG A 109 10.68 24.37 31.57
C ARG A 109 9.27 24.79 31.22
N THR A 110 8.32 24.60 32.13
CA THR A 110 6.91 24.98 31.93
C THR A 110 6.76 26.42 31.45
N TRP A 111 7.52 27.36 32.02
CA TRP A 111 7.45 28.77 31.64
C TRP A 111 7.91 29.04 30.20
N GLU A 112 8.84 28.24 29.66
CA GLU A 112 9.30 28.36 28.27
C GLU A 112 8.19 27.98 27.29
N MET A 113 7.45 26.95 27.63
CA MET A 113 6.29 26.50 26.81
C MET A 113 5.16 27.52 26.88
N GLU A 114 4.92 28.15 28.03
CA GLU A 114 3.98 29.26 28.15
C GLU A 114 4.39 30.45 27.28
N GLN A 115 5.68 30.81 27.27
CA GLN A 115 6.19 31.89 26.41
C GLN A 115 6.07 31.54 24.94
N LYS A 116 6.33 30.30 24.53
CA LYS A 116 6.14 29.81 23.17
C LYS A 116 4.66 29.87 22.77
N LEU A 117 3.73 29.44 23.62
CA LEU A 117 2.29 29.51 23.38
C LEU A 117 1.85 30.97 23.11
N LEU A 118 2.24 31.91 23.98
CA LEU A 118 1.95 33.32 23.81
C LEU A 118 2.57 33.91 22.54
N PHE A 119 3.77 33.49 22.19
CA PHE A 119 4.42 33.86 20.92
C PHE A 119 3.64 33.37 19.72
N TYR A 120 3.27 32.09 19.70
CA TYR A 120 2.52 31.48 18.60
C TYR A 120 1.11 32.08 18.46
N GLU A 121 0.47 32.35 19.58
CA GLU A 121 -0.80 33.08 19.61
C GLU A 121 -0.67 34.48 18.97
N ARG A 122 0.31 35.26 19.45
CA ARG A 122 0.55 36.62 19.00
C ARG A 122 0.83 36.72 17.49
N TYR A 123 1.58 35.74 16.94
CA TYR A 123 2.04 35.81 15.55
C TYR A 123 1.22 34.96 14.57
N GLY A 124 0.06 34.47 15.00
CA GLY A 124 -0.97 33.96 14.08
C GLY A 124 -0.92 32.51 13.74
N VAL A 125 -0.23 31.66 14.54
CA VAL A 125 -0.29 30.21 14.43
C VAL A 125 -1.74 29.73 14.58
N GLN A 126 -2.19 28.78 13.77
CA GLN A 126 -3.56 28.27 13.77
C GLN A 126 -3.72 27.00 14.62
N GLU A 127 -2.74 26.09 14.55
CA GLU A 127 -2.69 24.87 15.35
C GLU A 127 -1.33 24.75 16.00
N TYR A 128 -1.31 24.44 17.28
CA TYR A 128 -0.08 24.25 18.05
C TYR A 128 -0.17 22.97 18.84
N TYR A 129 0.84 22.11 18.70
CA TYR A 129 0.92 20.80 19.35
C TYR A 129 2.20 20.67 20.14
N VAL A 130 2.09 20.12 21.35
CA VAL A 130 3.22 19.84 22.24
C VAL A 130 3.17 18.36 22.62
N TYR A 131 4.22 17.63 22.33
CA TYR A 131 4.34 16.23 22.68
C TYR A 131 5.50 16.01 23.65
N ASP A 132 5.20 15.37 24.79
CA ASP A 132 6.20 14.85 25.72
C ASP A 132 6.37 13.33 25.47
N PRO A 133 7.49 12.90 24.86
CA PRO A 133 7.69 11.50 24.54
C PRO A 133 8.11 10.65 25.76
N GLU A 134 8.53 11.25 26.87
CA GLU A 134 8.86 10.52 28.10
C GLU A 134 7.62 10.25 28.94
N MET A 135 6.72 11.23 29.02
CA MET A 135 5.46 11.10 29.76
C MET A 135 4.33 10.54 28.89
N ILE A 136 4.53 10.48 27.55
CA ILE A 136 3.53 10.06 26.55
C ILE A 136 2.29 10.97 26.64
N GLU A 137 2.53 12.24 26.73
CA GLU A 137 1.49 13.27 26.83
C GLU A 137 1.48 14.15 25.60
N LEU A 138 0.31 14.37 25.03
CA LEU A 138 0.09 15.30 23.93
C LEU A 138 -0.88 16.37 24.37
N SER A 139 -0.52 17.62 24.14
CA SER A 139 -1.40 18.76 24.29
C SER A 139 -1.52 19.46 22.92
N GLY A 140 -2.66 20.10 22.68
CA GLY A 140 -2.89 20.82 21.44
C GLY A 140 -3.77 22.04 21.65
N TRP A 141 -3.55 23.05 20.82
CA TRP A 141 -4.32 24.30 20.81
C TRP A 141 -4.78 24.61 19.40
N LEU A 142 -5.99 25.05 19.27
CA LEU A 142 -6.60 25.50 18.02
C LEU A 142 -6.93 26.98 18.13
N ARG A 143 -6.68 27.75 17.06
CA ARG A 143 -7.02 29.17 17.03
C ARG A 143 -8.55 29.33 16.92
N GLU A 144 -9.09 29.99 17.93
CA GLU A 144 -10.46 30.51 17.92
C GLU A 144 -10.40 32.06 17.99
N LYS A 145 -10.69 32.70 16.86
CA LYS A 145 -10.52 34.16 16.68
C LYS A 145 -9.05 34.56 16.86
N ASP A 146 -8.75 35.26 17.96
CA ASP A 146 -7.41 35.82 18.24
C ASP A 146 -6.63 35.01 19.30
N GLU A 147 -7.23 33.96 19.86
CA GLU A 147 -6.65 33.18 20.95
C GLU A 147 -6.41 31.72 20.51
N LEU A 148 -5.37 31.10 21.06
CA LEU A 148 -5.13 29.68 20.99
C LEU A 148 -5.80 28.98 22.19
N ARG A 149 -6.85 28.19 21.92
CA ARG A 149 -7.59 27.46 22.94
C ARG A 149 -7.22 26.00 22.94
N GLU A 150 -7.08 25.48 24.14
CA GLU A 150 -6.69 24.09 24.37
C GLU A 150 -7.78 23.13 23.83
N ILE A 151 -7.31 22.09 23.15
CA ILE A 151 -8.16 20.97 22.67
C ILE A 151 -8.36 20.03 23.84
N THR A 152 -9.54 20.03 24.43
CA THR A 152 -9.86 19.25 25.63
C THR A 152 -9.81 17.72 25.40
N GLN A 153 -10.04 17.25 24.19
CA GLN A 153 -9.99 15.83 23.83
C GLN A 153 -9.00 15.63 22.70
N ILE A 154 -7.71 15.57 23.03
CA ILE A 154 -6.63 15.46 22.05
C ILE A 154 -6.43 14.02 21.56
N ASN A 155 -6.70 13.00 22.37
CA ASN A 155 -6.59 11.60 21.94
C ASN A 155 -7.71 11.26 20.94
N GLY A 156 -7.34 10.83 19.75
CA GLY A 156 -8.23 10.65 18.60
C GLY A 156 -8.50 11.92 17.80
N TRP A 157 -7.92 13.07 18.19
CA TRP A 157 -8.08 14.34 17.48
C TRP A 157 -7.49 14.26 16.06
N THR A 158 -8.19 14.86 15.13
CA THR A 158 -7.71 15.06 13.75
C THR A 158 -7.43 16.54 13.51
N SER A 159 -6.19 16.85 13.16
CA SER A 159 -5.78 18.20 12.77
C SER A 159 -6.63 18.71 11.60
N GLN A 160 -7.18 19.89 11.72
CA GLN A 160 -8.06 20.47 10.70
C GLN A 160 -7.28 20.91 9.45
N LEU A 161 -6.03 21.33 9.63
CA LEU A 161 -5.17 21.81 8.53
C LEU A 161 -4.35 20.68 7.89
N LEU A 162 -3.91 19.72 8.71
CA LEU A 162 -3.02 18.65 8.25
C LEU A 162 -3.77 17.38 7.82
N GLY A 163 -4.99 17.18 8.36
CA GLY A 163 -5.75 15.94 8.17
C GLY A 163 -5.18 14.72 8.91
N ILE A 164 -4.09 14.89 9.64
CA ILE A 164 -3.48 13.80 10.42
C ILE A 164 -4.23 13.58 11.73
N ARG A 165 -4.24 12.33 12.21
CA ARG A 165 -4.93 11.92 13.43
C ARG A 165 -3.94 11.43 14.48
N PHE A 166 -4.12 11.87 15.74
CA PHE A 166 -3.29 11.51 16.88
C PHE A 166 -3.95 10.43 17.71
N VAL A 167 -3.21 9.39 18.06
CA VAL A 167 -3.67 8.30 18.93
C VAL A 167 -2.62 8.05 20.00
N LEU A 168 -2.96 8.35 21.25
CA LEU A 168 -2.10 8.05 22.39
C LEU A 168 -2.29 6.59 22.77
N GLN A 169 -1.20 5.84 22.69
CA GLN A 169 -1.08 4.47 23.17
C GLN A 169 -0.39 4.44 24.55
N PRO A 170 -0.47 3.36 25.31
CA PRO A 170 0.20 3.28 26.61
C PRO A 170 1.73 3.47 26.59
N SER A 171 2.36 3.27 25.43
CA SER A 171 3.83 3.31 25.29
C SER A 171 4.34 4.33 24.28
N THR A 172 3.47 4.98 23.50
CA THR A 172 3.88 5.92 22.46
C THR A 172 2.71 6.74 21.93
N LEU A 173 3.00 7.78 21.18
CA LEU A 173 2.05 8.45 20.30
C LEU A 173 2.09 7.79 18.92
N GLU A 174 0.95 7.48 18.35
CA GLU A 174 0.80 7.12 16.94
C GLU A 174 0.16 8.29 16.18
N ILE A 175 0.73 8.63 15.03
CA ILE A 175 0.20 9.66 14.14
C ILE A 175 -0.17 8.96 12.83
N PHE A 176 -1.39 9.17 12.37
CA PHE A 176 -1.90 8.59 11.12
C PHE A 176 -2.12 9.68 10.10
N ASP A 177 -1.77 9.38 8.85
CA ASP A 177 -2.09 10.22 7.69
C ASP A 177 -3.60 10.18 7.35
N PRO A 178 -4.10 11.00 6.39
CA PRO A 178 -5.50 10.98 5.98
C PRO A 178 -5.99 9.63 5.42
N GLU A 179 -5.09 8.80 4.88
CA GLU A 179 -5.35 7.45 4.37
C GLU A 179 -5.24 6.37 5.47
N ASN A 180 -5.03 6.80 6.73
CA ASN A 180 -4.88 5.93 7.90
C ASN A 180 -3.59 5.08 7.91
N HIS A 181 -2.53 5.51 7.25
CA HIS A 181 -1.19 4.93 7.41
C HIS A 181 -0.46 5.61 8.57
N PRO A 182 0.24 4.84 9.42
CA PRO A 182 1.00 5.43 10.53
C PRO A 182 2.26 6.16 10.02
N PHE A 183 2.64 7.22 10.71
CA PHE A 183 3.97 7.80 10.57
C PHE A 183 5.00 6.82 11.13
N LEU A 184 5.93 6.42 10.31
CA LEU A 184 6.95 5.43 10.65
C LEU A 184 8.33 6.08 10.67
N THR A 185 9.18 5.60 11.55
CA THR A 185 10.61 5.89 11.46
C THR A 185 11.20 5.24 10.22
N TYR A 186 12.35 5.73 9.78
CA TYR A 186 13.06 5.12 8.63
C TYR A 186 13.35 3.63 8.83
N LEU A 187 13.69 3.22 10.07
CA LEU A 187 13.95 1.81 10.37
C LEU A 187 12.69 0.94 10.20
N GLU A 188 11.55 1.42 10.70
CA GLU A 188 10.27 0.72 10.56
C GLU A 188 9.84 0.63 9.09
N LEU A 189 10.06 1.68 8.30
CA LEU A 189 9.82 1.66 6.85
C LEU A 189 10.68 0.61 6.14
N VAL A 190 11.96 0.49 6.49
CA VAL A 190 12.86 -0.53 5.94
C VAL A 190 12.38 -1.92 6.32
N GLN A 191 12.01 -2.16 7.57
CA GLN A 191 11.49 -3.44 8.02
C GLN A 191 10.18 -3.82 7.31
N GLN A 192 9.28 -2.88 7.14
CA GLN A 192 8.03 -3.11 6.40
C GLN A 192 8.28 -3.43 4.93
N ARG A 193 9.19 -2.69 4.27
CA ARG A 193 9.62 -2.98 2.89
C ARG A 193 10.17 -4.39 2.75
N ASP A 194 11.06 -4.80 3.67
CA ASP A 194 11.72 -6.10 3.60
C ASP A 194 10.71 -7.24 3.82
N LYS A 195 9.74 -7.05 4.71
CA LYS A 195 8.64 -7.99 4.91
C LYS A 195 7.78 -8.13 3.64
N ILE A 196 7.39 -7.03 3.02
CA ILE A 196 6.62 -7.03 1.76
C ILE A 196 7.41 -7.72 0.65
N ALA A 197 8.72 -7.48 0.55
CA ALA A 197 9.58 -8.13 -0.44
C ALA A 197 9.63 -9.66 -0.25
N GLN A 198 9.68 -10.14 0.99
CA GLN A 198 9.61 -11.57 1.31
C GLN A 198 8.26 -12.18 0.94
N GLU A 199 7.16 -11.52 1.29
CA GLU A 199 5.81 -11.98 0.95
C GLU A 199 5.61 -12.06 -0.57
N LEU A 200 6.06 -11.05 -1.32
CA LEU A 200 6.02 -11.07 -2.79
C LEU A 200 6.86 -12.19 -3.38
N GLY A 201 8.03 -12.49 -2.79
CA GLY A 201 8.86 -13.63 -3.19
C GLY A 201 8.16 -14.97 -3.01
N GLN A 202 7.46 -15.17 -1.90
CA GLN A 202 6.67 -16.38 -1.65
C GLN A 202 5.51 -16.52 -2.65
N ILE A 203 4.75 -15.45 -2.87
CA ILE A 203 3.66 -15.44 -3.86
C ILE A 203 4.18 -15.77 -5.27
N ALA A 204 5.34 -15.25 -5.66
CA ALA A 204 5.94 -15.52 -6.95
C ALA A 204 6.33 -17.02 -7.10
N GLN A 205 6.83 -17.65 -6.03
CA GLN A 205 7.11 -19.09 -6.02
C GLN A 205 5.83 -19.94 -6.14
N GLU A 206 4.80 -19.59 -5.38
CA GLU A 206 3.49 -20.29 -5.45
C GLU A 206 2.87 -20.20 -6.85
N LEU A 207 2.91 -19.00 -7.46
CA LEU A 207 2.44 -18.80 -8.83
C LEU A 207 3.24 -19.65 -9.85
N GLY A 208 4.56 -19.79 -9.65
CA GLY A 208 5.40 -20.67 -10.45
C GLY A 208 4.98 -22.13 -10.38
N GLN A 209 4.72 -22.65 -9.16
CA GLN A 209 4.24 -24.02 -8.96
C GLN A 209 2.86 -24.25 -9.61
N ILE A 210 1.94 -23.33 -9.44
CA ILE A 210 0.61 -23.41 -10.08
C ILE A 210 0.73 -23.42 -11.61
N ALA A 211 1.66 -22.65 -12.17
CA ALA A 211 1.89 -22.65 -13.62
C ALA A 211 2.43 -24.01 -14.12
N GLU A 212 3.38 -24.62 -13.39
CA GLU A 212 3.89 -25.95 -13.70
C GLU A 212 2.81 -27.04 -13.60
N GLU A 213 2.01 -27.03 -12.54
CA GLU A 213 0.88 -27.94 -12.37
C GLU A 213 -0.15 -27.80 -13.50
N ARG A 214 -0.47 -26.57 -13.88
CA ARG A 214 -1.37 -26.30 -15.00
C ARG A 214 -0.85 -26.88 -16.31
N ASP A 215 0.44 -26.74 -16.56
CA ASP A 215 1.04 -27.26 -17.80
C ASP A 215 1.06 -28.80 -17.81
N GLN A 216 1.33 -29.46 -16.66
CA GLN A 216 1.19 -30.91 -16.51
C GLN A 216 -0.24 -31.39 -16.77
N ILE A 217 -1.25 -30.72 -16.20
CA ILE A 217 -2.66 -31.06 -16.43
C ILE A 217 -3.04 -30.88 -17.92
N ALA A 218 -2.46 -29.89 -18.59
CA ALA A 218 -2.69 -29.69 -20.02
C ALA A 218 -2.11 -30.85 -20.85
N GLU A 219 -0.90 -31.32 -20.54
CA GLU A 219 -0.29 -32.48 -21.18
C GLU A 219 -1.09 -33.79 -20.93
N GLU A 220 -1.51 -34.02 -19.70
CA GLU A 220 -2.37 -35.17 -19.37
C GLU A 220 -3.70 -35.16 -20.12
N ARG A 221 -4.31 -33.98 -20.20
CA ARG A 221 -5.56 -33.80 -20.97
C ARG A 221 -5.38 -34.13 -22.44
N ASP A 222 -4.28 -33.70 -23.03
CA ASP A 222 -4.00 -33.97 -24.45
C ASP A 222 -3.73 -35.46 -24.70
N GLN A 223 -3.03 -36.14 -23.79
CA GLN A 223 -2.86 -37.63 -23.83
C GLN A 223 -4.21 -38.35 -23.75
N ILE A 224 -5.07 -37.98 -22.80
CA ILE A 224 -6.41 -38.54 -22.68
C ILE A 224 -7.25 -38.30 -23.96
N ALA A 225 -7.08 -37.15 -24.62
CA ALA A 225 -7.76 -36.88 -25.88
C ALA A 225 -7.29 -37.84 -27.00
N GLU A 226 -5.99 -38.09 -27.11
CA GLU A 226 -5.42 -39.04 -28.07
C GLU A 226 -5.89 -40.49 -27.81
N GLU A 227 -5.88 -40.94 -26.55
CA GLU A 227 -6.39 -42.26 -26.16
C GLU A 227 -7.89 -42.42 -26.49
N ARG A 228 -8.67 -41.38 -26.24
CA ARG A 228 -10.11 -41.38 -26.58
C ARG A 228 -10.34 -41.51 -28.07
N ASP A 229 -9.56 -40.86 -28.89
CA ASP A 229 -9.68 -40.91 -30.34
C ASP A 229 -9.27 -42.28 -30.89
N GLN A 230 -8.22 -42.94 -30.32
CA GLN A 230 -7.86 -44.32 -30.64
C GLN A 230 -8.97 -45.31 -30.28
N ILE A 231 -9.58 -45.17 -29.11
CA ILE A 231 -10.71 -46.01 -28.69
C ILE A 231 -11.91 -45.83 -29.62
N ALA A 232 -12.14 -44.61 -30.12
CA ALA A 232 -13.19 -44.32 -31.06
C ALA A 232 -12.95 -45.02 -32.42
N GLU A 233 -11.72 -45.03 -32.94
CA GLU A 233 -11.33 -45.74 -34.15
C GLU A 233 -11.48 -47.26 -34.00
N GLU A 234 -11.01 -47.83 -32.87
CA GLU A 234 -11.18 -49.26 -32.57
C GLU A 234 -12.67 -49.67 -32.52
N ARG A 235 -13.49 -48.85 -31.88
CA ARG A 235 -14.94 -49.07 -31.81
C ARG A 235 -15.59 -49.07 -33.17
N ASP A 236 -15.20 -48.20 -34.07
CA ASP A 236 -15.72 -48.12 -35.41
C ASP A 236 -15.29 -49.33 -36.26
N GLN A 237 -14.04 -49.81 -36.12
CA GLN A 237 -13.56 -51.07 -36.71
C GLN A 237 -14.37 -52.28 -36.25
N ILE A 238 -14.60 -52.40 -34.94
CA ILE A 238 -15.42 -53.50 -34.36
C ILE A 238 -16.87 -53.40 -34.90
N ALA A 239 -17.42 -52.21 -35.11
CA ALA A 239 -18.73 -52.07 -35.67
C ALA A 239 -18.79 -52.53 -37.16
N GLU A 240 -17.77 -52.21 -37.96
CA GLU A 240 -17.66 -52.72 -39.34
C GLU A 240 -17.50 -54.21 -39.41
N GLU A 241 -16.65 -54.82 -38.56
CA GLU A 241 -16.51 -56.29 -38.46
C GLU A 241 -17.83 -56.97 -38.07
N ARG A 242 -18.55 -56.41 -37.12
CA ARG A 242 -19.85 -56.90 -36.70
C ARG A 242 -20.88 -56.90 -37.85
N ASP A 243 -20.89 -55.86 -38.62
CA ASP A 243 -21.81 -55.75 -39.78
C ASP A 243 -21.43 -56.71 -40.89
N GLN A 244 -20.13 -56.93 -41.16
CA GLN A 244 -19.66 -58.00 -42.07
C GLN A 244 -20.09 -59.40 -41.60
N ILE A 245 -19.92 -59.71 -40.36
CA ILE A 245 -20.34 -61.01 -39.76
C ILE A 245 -21.88 -61.17 -39.90
N ALA A 246 -22.64 -60.09 -39.71
CA ALA A 246 -24.09 -60.13 -39.85
C ALA A 246 -24.50 -60.42 -41.33
N GLU A 247 -23.83 -59.77 -42.31
CA GLU A 247 -24.04 -60.06 -43.73
C GLU A 247 -23.68 -61.50 -44.12
N GLU A 248 -22.55 -62.02 -43.62
CA GLU A 248 -22.16 -63.41 -43.84
C GLU A 248 -23.19 -64.41 -43.26
N ARG A 249 -23.65 -64.15 -42.07
CA ARG A 249 -24.72 -64.97 -41.44
C ARG A 249 -25.99 -64.99 -42.28
N ASP A 250 -26.40 -63.82 -42.81
CA ASP A 250 -27.57 -63.70 -43.66
C ASP A 250 -27.39 -64.44 -45.00
N GLN A 251 -26.18 -64.41 -45.57
CA GLN A 251 -25.86 -65.19 -46.80
C GLN A 251 -25.92 -66.64 -46.52
N ILE A 252 -25.31 -67.17 -45.43
CA ILE A 252 -25.37 -68.55 -45.03
C ILE A 252 -26.83 -68.97 -44.78
N ALA A 253 -27.63 -68.15 -44.10
CA ALA A 253 -29.04 -68.50 -43.88
C ALA A 253 -29.80 -68.60 -45.23
N ARG A 254 -29.61 -67.70 -46.19
CA ARG A 254 -30.23 -67.73 -47.52
C ARG A 254 -29.79 -68.94 -48.31
N GLN A 255 -28.48 -69.36 -48.21
CA GLN A 255 -27.99 -70.57 -48.86
C GLN A 255 -28.64 -71.87 -48.28
N ARG A 256 -28.70 -71.89 -46.95
CA ARG A 256 -29.35 -73.00 -46.26
C ARG A 256 -30.84 -73.17 -46.62
N ASP A 257 -31.57 -72.08 -46.69
CA ASP A 257 -32.98 -72.04 -47.07
C ASP A 257 -33.17 -72.48 -48.53
N ALA A 258 -32.26 -72.04 -49.47
CA ALA A 258 -32.26 -72.46 -50.85
C ALA A 258 -31.95 -73.94 -51.01
N GLU A 259 -30.98 -74.46 -50.24
CA GLU A 259 -30.66 -75.87 -50.24
C GLU A 259 -31.83 -76.71 -49.67
N GLY A 260 -32.47 -76.26 -48.58
CA GLY A 260 -33.66 -76.85 -48.03
C GLY A 260 -34.81 -76.98 -49.06
N LEU A 261 -35.09 -75.86 -49.78
CA LEU A 261 -36.09 -75.79 -50.85
C LEU A 261 -35.72 -76.76 -52.03
N ARG A 262 -34.43 -76.86 -52.33
CA ARG A 262 -33.91 -77.75 -53.40
C ARG A 262 -34.04 -79.20 -52.98
N ALA A 263 -33.73 -79.56 -51.72
CA ALA A 263 -33.92 -80.91 -51.16
C ALA A 263 -35.40 -81.26 -51.14
N GLU A 264 -36.31 -80.38 -50.74
CA GLU A 264 -37.76 -80.60 -50.77
C GLU A 264 -38.27 -80.87 -52.17
N ARG A 265 -37.80 -80.08 -53.18
CA ARG A 265 -38.15 -80.27 -54.57
C ARG A 265 -37.66 -81.68 -55.09
N LEU A 266 -36.42 -82.04 -54.76
CA LEU A 266 -35.88 -83.37 -55.16
C LEU A 266 -36.65 -84.50 -54.49
N ALA A 267 -36.95 -84.35 -53.17
CA ALA A 267 -37.75 -85.28 -52.43
C ALA A 267 -39.16 -85.43 -53.02
N ALA A 268 -39.79 -84.34 -53.47
CA ALA A 268 -41.09 -84.36 -54.17
C ALA A 268 -40.98 -85.09 -55.53
N GLN A 269 -39.91 -84.82 -56.30
CA GLN A 269 -39.68 -85.55 -57.58
C GLN A 269 -39.44 -87.04 -57.38
N LEU A 270 -38.63 -87.49 -56.42
CA LEU A 270 -38.40 -88.85 -56.09
C LEU A 270 -39.70 -89.58 -55.70
N ARG A 271 -40.49 -88.95 -54.79
CA ARG A 271 -41.83 -89.48 -54.46
C ARG A 271 -42.76 -89.59 -55.70
N ALA A 272 -42.70 -88.63 -56.61
CA ALA A 272 -43.48 -88.74 -57.85
C ALA A 272 -43.01 -89.90 -58.82
N MET A 273 -41.77 -90.31 -58.70
CA MET A 273 -41.18 -91.51 -59.39
C MET A 273 -41.30 -92.79 -58.64
N GLY A 274 -41.96 -92.85 -57.45
CA GLY A 274 -42.17 -94.05 -56.67
C GLY A 274 -40.95 -94.48 -55.80
N ILE A 275 -39.99 -93.54 -55.59
CA ILE A 275 -38.80 -93.72 -54.77
C ILE A 275 -38.96 -92.93 -53.51
N GLU A 276 -39.00 -93.57 -52.35
CA GLU A 276 -38.95 -92.89 -51.03
C GLU A 276 -37.54 -92.36 -50.79
N PRO A 277 -37.36 -91.03 -50.55
CA PRO A 277 -36.04 -90.52 -50.20
C PRO A 277 -35.68 -90.94 -48.79
N ASP A 278 -34.44 -91.36 -48.56
CA ASP A 278 -33.89 -91.59 -47.24
C ASP A 278 -33.90 -90.28 -46.41
N ALA A 279 -34.22 -90.38 -45.11
CA ALA A 279 -34.41 -89.28 -44.18
C ALA A 279 -33.13 -88.44 -43.89
#